data_3d593c449ad6fc219dc54337a8da75ec
#
_entry.id   3d593c449ad6fc219dc54337a8da75ec
#
_cell.length_a   1.000
_cell.length_b   1.000
_cell.length_c   1.000
_cell.angle_alpha   90.00
_cell.angle_beta   90.00
_cell.angle_gamma   90.00
#
_symmetry.space_group_name_H-M   'P 1'
#
loop_
_entity.id
_entity.type
_entity.pdbx_description
1 polymer ?
#
loop_
_entity_poly.entity_id
_entity_poly.type
_entity_poly.pdbx_seq_one_letter_code
_entity_poly.pdbx_strand_id
1 'polypeptide(L)'
;DKTYFYVRVSFKSSSMPKIEEATKDGGSLSIILGDTTIGSMEIESSTLANGYLDIYSEDFVDQATANTYANKLKTGTFALQLIELENSIISASYGAGANIYLSVAIAVLVVAVFAYLIYKFKHMGWISSFAMMFFLVLSLFLLQSVPLVHVNFGGILGFVLAFVVAADTIFAMIDKAKTHYQSDVKLFISFKMAQKETLFRTLISNVILLLAGFICMFMPQMAVQSFGWVVFVMSFVSAFTSLVLMKLFIKMYLPLNN
;
A
#
# COMPACT_ATOMS: atom_id res chain seq x y z
N ASP A 1 16.17 -17.82 40.54
CA ASP A 1 14.87 -18.26 40.00
C ASP A 1 15.03 -18.55 38.49
N LYS A 2 14.96 -19.84 38.14
CA LYS A 2 14.93 -20.22 36.72
C LYS A 2 13.49 -20.15 36.23
N THR A 3 13.19 -19.26 35.30
CA THR A 3 11.89 -19.20 34.65
C THR A 3 11.83 -20.31 33.61
N TYR A 4 10.90 -21.25 33.80
CA TYR A 4 10.68 -22.33 32.85
C TYR A 4 9.47 -21.99 31.96
N PHE A 5 9.65 -22.12 30.66
CA PHE A 5 8.56 -22.01 29.71
C PHE A 5 8.01 -23.41 29.40
N TYR A 6 6.70 -23.52 29.22
CA TYR A 6 6.03 -24.78 28.89
C TYR A 6 4.91 -24.57 27.90
N VAL A 7 4.57 -25.59 27.15
CA VAL A 7 3.44 -25.59 26.25
C VAL A 7 2.33 -26.48 26.82
N ARG A 8 1.15 -25.89 27.08
CA ARG A 8 0.00 -26.62 27.59
C ARG A 8 -0.83 -27.18 26.46
N VAL A 9 -1.01 -28.51 26.42
CA VAL A 9 -1.84 -29.22 25.47
C VAL A 9 -3.08 -29.74 26.21
N SER A 10 -4.25 -29.29 25.75
CA SER A 10 -5.56 -29.76 26.27
C SER A 10 -6.13 -30.85 25.38
N PHE A 11 -6.54 -31.96 25.93
CA PHE A 11 -7.13 -33.06 25.23
C PHE A 11 -8.65 -32.93 25.15
N LYS A 12 -9.24 -33.42 24.03
CA LYS A 12 -10.70 -33.52 23.94
C LYS A 12 -11.22 -34.56 24.94
N SER A 13 -12.33 -34.28 25.60
CA SER A 13 -12.97 -35.20 26.57
C SER A 13 -13.22 -36.58 26.02
N SER A 14 -13.46 -36.71 24.71
CA SER A 14 -13.63 -38.00 24.03
C SER A 14 -12.37 -38.85 23.92
N SER A 15 -11.19 -38.26 24.04
CA SER A 15 -9.90 -38.95 23.94
C SER A 15 -9.34 -39.30 25.31
N MET A 16 -9.83 -38.72 26.38
CA MET A 16 -9.33 -38.91 27.75
C MET A 16 -9.35 -40.38 28.20
N PRO A 17 -10.46 -41.16 28.04
CA PRO A 17 -10.50 -42.56 28.48
C PRO A 17 -9.43 -43.42 27.83
N LYS A 18 -9.12 -43.18 26.52
CA LYS A 18 -8.10 -43.91 25.80
C LYS A 18 -6.68 -43.59 26.27
N ILE A 19 -6.46 -42.33 26.65
CA ILE A 19 -5.16 -41.86 27.14
C ILE A 19 -4.93 -42.39 28.57
N GLU A 20 -5.96 -42.35 29.42
CA GLU A 20 -5.90 -42.90 30.77
C GLU A 20 -5.65 -44.42 30.78
N GLU A 21 -6.29 -45.17 29.85
CA GLU A 21 -6.09 -46.59 29.73
C GLU A 21 -4.68 -46.92 29.23
N ALA A 22 -4.14 -46.13 28.28
CA ALA A 22 -2.79 -46.32 27.74
C ALA A 22 -1.67 -45.92 28.74
N THR A 23 -1.96 -45.10 29.75
CA THR A 23 -0.97 -44.59 30.72
C THR A 23 -1.14 -45.17 32.11
N LYS A 24 -2.05 -46.16 32.32
CA LYS A 24 -2.31 -46.76 33.63
C LYS A 24 -1.11 -47.41 34.29
N ASP A 25 -0.22 -47.97 33.51
CA ASP A 25 0.97 -48.68 33.98
C ASP A 25 2.25 -47.86 33.91
N GLY A 26 2.09 -46.56 33.72
CA GLY A 26 3.22 -45.66 33.44
C GLY A 26 3.72 -45.84 31.99
N GLY A 27 4.16 -44.80 31.35
CA GLY A 27 4.66 -44.90 29.99
C GLY A 27 5.17 -43.59 29.45
N SER A 28 5.80 -43.64 28.28
CA SER A 28 6.24 -42.44 27.59
C SER A 28 5.20 -42.04 26.55
N LEU A 29 4.75 -40.79 26.57
CA LEU A 29 3.94 -40.20 25.53
C LEU A 29 4.87 -39.53 24.53
N SER A 30 4.86 -39.98 23.31
CA SER A 30 5.58 -39.31 22.21
C SER A 30 4.60 -38.54 21.35
N ILE A 31 4.89 -37.29 21.14
CA ILE A 31 4.12 -36.41 20.22
C ILE A 31 4.79 -36.52 18.87
N ILE A 32 4.10 -37.12 17.91
CA ILE A 32 4.59 -37.32 16.55
C ILE A 32 3.78 -36.43 15.62
N LEU A 33 4.45 -35.62 14.83
CA LEU A 33 3.85 -34.77 13.80
C LEU A 33 4.36 -35.21 12.43
N GLY A 34 3.50 -35.90 11.67
CA GLY A 34 3.95 -36.60 10.46
C GLY A 34 4.96 -37.68 10.80
N ASP A 35 6.16 -37.61 10.23
CA ASP A 35 7.25 -38.58 10.44
C ASP A 35 8.28 -38.12 11.49
N THR A 36 8.05 -36.97 12.14
CA THR A 36 9.00 -36.38 13.09
C THR A 36 8.45 -36.45 14.52
N THR A 37 9.23 -37.03 15.42
CA THR A 37 8.94 -37.02 16.87
C THR A 37 9.32 -35.63 17.40
N ILE A 38 8.32 -34.87 17.84
CA ILE A 38 8.51 -33.50 18.34
C ILE A 38 8.96 -33.48 19.80
N GLY A 39 8.53 -34.46 20.56
CA GLY A 39 8.92 -34.59 21.95
C GLY A 39 8.42 -35.90 22.53
N SER A 40 9.14 -36.44 23.50
CA SER A 40 8.73 -37.59 24.31
C SER A 40 8.81 -37.20 25.79
N MET A 41 7.82 -37.62 26.56
CA MET A 41 7.70 -37.30 27.96
C MET A 41 7.25 -38.54 28.71
N GLU A 42 7.85 -38.82 29.85
CA GLU A 42 7.37 -39.84 30.80
C GLU A 42 6.16 -39.30 31.54
N ILE A 43 5.09 -40.06 31.58
CA ILE A 43 3.83 -39.64 32.21
C ILE A 43 3.59 -40.54 33.42
N GLU A 44 3.44 -39.88 34.56
CA GLU A 44 2.87 -40.48 35.75
C GLU A 44 1.33 -40.37 35.70
N SER A 45 0.65 -41.42 36.14
CA SER A 45 -0.82 -41.52 36.10
C SER A 45 -1.56 -40.36 36.77
N SER A 46 -0.90 -39.64 37.66
CA SER A 46 -1.45 -38.46 38.36
C SER A 46 -1.47 -37.17 37.49
N THR A 47 -0.68 -37.13 36.42
CA THR A 47 -0.46 -35.88 35.61
C THR A 47 -1.61 -35.58 34.66
N LEU A 48 -2.40 -36.60 34.30
CA LEU A 48 -3.50 -36.48 33.31
C LEU A 48 -4.87 -36.19 33.95
N ALA A 49 -4.99 -36.18 35.25
CA ALA A 49 -6.27 -36.01 35.97
C ALA A 49 -6.98 -34.66 35.65
N ASN A 50 -6.24 -33.68 35.15
CA ASN A 50 -6.76 -32.35 34.89
C ASN A 50 -7.15 -32.12 33.40
N GLY A 51 -7.01 -33.13 32.52
CA GLY A 51 -7.38 -33.02 31.09
C GLY A 51 -6.40 -32.20 30.26
N TYR A 52 -5.27 -31.86 30.77
CA TYR A 52 -4.19 -31.16 30.04
C TYR A 52 -2.82 -31.73 30.42
N LEU A 53 -1.86 -31.53 29.52
CA LEU A 53 -0.47 -31.91 29.72
C LEU A 53 0.41 -30.71 29.49
N ASP A 54 1.31 -30.42 30.41
CA ASP A 54 2.30 -29.37 30.31
C ASP A 54 3.62 -29.98 29.79
N ILE A 55 4.01 -29.61 28.61
CA ILE A 55 5.22 -30.10 27.94
C ILE A 55 6.36 -29.15 28.24
N TYR A 56 7.40 -29.68 28.88
CA TYR A 56 8.66 -29.01 29.17
C TYR A 56 9.72 -29.51 28.19
N SER A 57 10.53 -28.60 27.65
CA SER A 57 11.72 -28.95 26.87
C SER A 57 12.86 -28.02 27.23
N GLU A 58 14.08 -28.58 27.25
CA GLU A 58 15.29 -27.77 27.43
C GLU A 58 15.48 -26.74 26.30
N ASP A 59 14.83 -26.96 25.14
CA ASP A 59 14.83 -26.07 24.01
C ASP A 59 13.94 -24.81 24.20
N PHE A 60 13.10 -24.80 25.24
CA PHE A 60 12.22 -23.65 25.53
C PHE A 60 12.97 -22.59 26.37
N VAL A 61 14.01 -22.02 25.77
CA VAL A 61 14.87 -21.03 26.39
C VAL A 61 14.14 -19.69 26.63
N ASP A 62 13.17 -19.36 25.76
CA ASP A 62 12.38 -18.15 25.82
C ASP A 62 10.90 -18.39 25.40
N GLN A 63 10.08 -17.36 25.64
CA GLN A 63 8.67 -17.40 25.26
C GLN A 63 8.45 -17.51 23.75
N ALA A 64 9.38 -17.01 22.94
CA ALA A 64 9.27 -17.04 21.48
C ALA A 64 9.44 -18.47 20.94
N THR A 65 10.37 -19.24 21.49
CA THR A 65 10.56 -20.66 21.15
C THR A 65 9.38 -21.52 21.60
N ALA A 66 8.83 -21.31 22.79
CA ALA A 66 7.64 -21.99 23.26
C ALA A 66 6.41 -21.68 22.39
N ASN A 67 6.22 -20.44 21.99
CA ASN A 67 5.14 -20.03 21.08
C ASN A 67 5.29 -20.63 19.67
N THR A 68 6.51 -20.72 19.17
CA THR A 68 6.79 -21.35 17.87
C THR A 68 6.43 -22.82 17.89
N TYR A 69 6.75 -23.50 18.99
CA TYR A 69 6.40 -24.92 19.20
C TYR A 69 4.88 -25.11 19.34
N ALA A 70 4.21 -24.27 20.11
CA ALA A 70 2.74 -24.29 20.24
C ALA A 70 2.04 -24.06 18.89
N ASN A 71 2.58 -23.17 18.06
CA ASN A 71 2.06 -22.92 16.71
C ASN A 71 2.29 -24.13 15.78
N LYS A 72 3.44 -24.82 15.85
CA LYS A 72 3.69 -26.08 15.13
C LYS A 72 2.68 -27.15 15.51
N LEU A 73 2.38 -27.29 16.80
CA LEU A 73 1.36 -28.25 17.27
C LEU A 73 -0.04 -27.89 16.79
N LYS A 74 -0.40 -26.59 16.77
CA LYS A 74 -1.68 -26.12 16.22
C LYS A 74 -1.81 -26.37 14.73
N THR A 75 -0.77 -26.08 13.95
CA THR A 75 -0.78 -26.25 12.49
C THR A 75 -0.75 -27.72 12.07
N GLY A 76 -0.12 -28.58 12.86
CA GLY A 76 -0.09 -30.03 12.59
C GLY A 76 -1.43 -30.75 12.76
N THR A 77 -2.45 -30.07 13.29
CA THR A 77 -3.82 -30.63 13.35
C THR A 77 -4.61 -30.50 12.05
N PHE A 78 -4.06 -29.84 11.03
CA PHE A 78 -4.67 -29.78 9.70
C PHE A 78 -4.40 -31.08 8.93
N ALA A 79 -5.46 -31.72 8.41
CA ALA A 79 -5.39 -32.92 7.62
C ALA A 79 -4.69 -32.74 6.25
N LEU A 80 -4.31 -31.52 5.90
CA LEU A 80 -3.58 -31.15 4.70
C LEU A 80 -2.12 -30.88 5.05
N GLN A 81 -1.19 -31.59 4.41
CA GLN A 81 0.22 -31.21 4.44
C GLN A 81 0.38 -29.88 3.72
N LEU A 82 0.65 -28.84 4.48
CA LEU A 82 1.04 -27.55 3.93
C LEU A 82 2.50 -27.68 3.48
N ILE A 83 2.71 -27.79 2.17
CA ILE A 83 4.04 -27.69 1.57
C ILE A 83 4.31 -26.20 1.41
N GLU A 84 5.35 -25.71 2.08
CA GLU A 84 5.83 -24.35 1.90
C GLU A 84 6.39 -24.21 0.47
N LEU A 85 5.62 -23.56 -0.41
CA LEU A 85 5.99 -23.39 -1.82
C LEU A 85 7.05 -22.30 -1.99
N GLU A 86 7.03 -21.30 -1.16
CA GLU A 86 8.01 -20.21 -1.20
C GLU A 86 8.06 -19.49 0.16
N ASN A 87 9.24 -19.42 0.76
CA ASN A 87 9.53 -18.63 1.94
C ASN A 87 10.61 -17.62 1.60
N SER A 88 10.22 -16.45 1.09
CA SER A 88 11.15 -15.37 0.82
C SER A 88 11.05 -14.32 1.93
N ILE A 89 12.10 -14.20 2.73
CA ILE A 89 12.27 -13.05 3.62
C ILE A 89 12.70 -11.88 2.74
N ILE A 90 11.73 -11.05 2.34
CA ILE A 90 12.01 -9.80 1.62
C ILE A 90 12.46 -8.78 2.66
N SER A 91 13.77 -8.65 2.84
CA SER A 91 14.34 -7.52 3.57
C SER A 91 14.11 -6.24 2.76
N ALA A 92 13.89 -5.11 3.45
CA ALA A 92 13.75 -3.81 2.81
C ALA A 92 15.04 -3.48 2.03
N SER A 93 15.02 -3.62 0.70
CA SER A 93 16.19 -3.45 -0.18
C SER A 93 16.82 -2.05 -0.08
N TYR A 94 16.04 -1.07 0.36
CA TYR A 94 16.46 0.34 0.48
C TYR A 94 16.55 0.83 1.94
N GLY A 95 16.43 -0.07 2.94
CA GLY A 95 16.45 0.28 4.35
C GLY A 95 15.12 0.83 4.90
N ALA A 96 14.97 0.80 6.22
CA ALA A 96 13.74 1.22 6.91
C ALA A 96 13.37 2.71 6.70
N GLY A 97 14.36 3.57 6.37
CA GLY A 97 14.17 5.00 6.13
C GLY A 97 13.79 5.39 4.70
N ALA A 98 13.82 4.47 3.74
CA ALA A 98 13.62 4.80 2.32
C ALA A 98 12.28 5.49 2.03
N ASN A 99 11.20 5.06 2.69
CA ASN A 99 9.88 5.66 2.53
C ASN A 99 9.85 7.12 3.03
N ILE A 100 10.60 7.45 4.08
CA ILE A 100 10.69 8.81 4.62
C ILE A 100 11.43 9.71 3.63
N TYR A 101 12.60 9.30 3.14
CA TYR A 101 13.38 10.08 2.17
C TYR A 101 12.59 10.31 0.88
N LEU A 102 11.87 9.30 0.40
CA LEU A 102 11.05 9.40 -0.79
C LEU A 102 9.86 10.34 -0.60
N SER A 103 9.18 10.28 0.56
CA SER A 103 8.09 11.19 0.90
C SER A 103 8.57 12.64 0.99
N VAL A 104 9.75 12.88 1.58
CA VAL A 104 10.37 14.21 1.62
C VAL A 104 10.71 14.69 0.22
N ALA A 105 11.28 13.85 -0.64
CA ALA A 105 11.59 14.22 -2.02
C ALA A 105 10.34 14.62 -2.82
N ILE A 106 9.22 13.88 -2.64
CA ILE A 106 7.93 14.23 -3.26
C ILE A 106 7.41 15.55 -2.72
N ALA A 107 7.46 15.79 -1.42
CA ALA A 107 7.02 17.04 -0.83
C ALA A 107 7.82 18.23 -1.38
N VAL A 108 9.15 18.09 -1.50
CA VAL A 108 10.01 19.10 -2.11
C VAL A 108 9.63 19.35 -3.58
N LEU A 109 9.38 18.29 -4.37
CA LEU A 109 8.93 18.39 -5.76
C LEU A 109 7.61 19.16 -5.86
N VAL A 110 6.63 18.83 -5.03
CA VAL A 110 5.32 19.51 -5.00
C VAL A 110 5.48 20.99 -4.67
N VAL A 111 6.25 21.31 -3.64
CA VAL A 111 6.52 22.71 -3.26
C VAL A 111 7.25 23.47 -4.38
N ALA A 112 8.22 22.84 -5.03
CA ALA A 112 8.94 23.45 -6.16
C ALA A 112 8.03 23.75 -7.34
N VAL A 113 7.11 22.84 -7.69
CA VAL A 113 6.12 23.05 -8.76
C VAL A 113 5.19 24.22 -8.42
N PHE A 114 4.68 24.30 -7.17
CA PHE A 114 3.83 25.41 -6.75
C PHE A 114 4.57 26.74 -6.73
N ALA A 115 5.77 26.76 -6.19
CA ALA A 115 6.61 27.96 -6.19
C ALA A 115 6.89 28.47 -7.62
N TYR A 116 7.20 27.55 -8.52
CA TYR A 116 7.43 27.88 -9.93
C TYR A 116 6.16 28.43 -10.62
N LEU A 117 4.98 27.84 -10.38
CA LEU A 117 3.70 28.31 -10.89
C LEU A 117 3.42 29.75 -10.45
N ILE A 118 3.53 30.01 -9.16
CA ILE A 118 3.27 31.33 -8.58
C ILE A 118 4.29 32.36 -9.08
N TYR A 119 5.58 32.00 -9.10
CA TYR A 119 6.64 32.90 -9.56
C TYR A 119 6.48 33.28 -11.02
N LYS A 120 6.29 32.30 -11.91
CA LYS A 120 6.23 32.55 -13.36
C LYS A 120 4.94 33.20 -13.83
N PHE A 121 3.80 32.82 -13.25
CA PHE A 121 2.47 33.20 -13.75
C PHE A 121 1.70 34.15 -12.84
N LYS A 122 2.28 34.54 -11.69
CA LYS A 122 1.69 35.52 -10.74
C LYS A 122 0.23 35.15 -10.40
N HIS A 123 -0.75 36.04 -10.70
CA HIS A 123 -2.16 35.82 -10.41
C HIS A 123 -2.73 34.54 -11.04
N MET A 124 -2.36 34.24 -12.29
CA MET A 124 -2.77 33.00 -12.95
C MET A 124 -2.16 31.78 -12.28
N GLY A 125 -0.96 31.92 -11.71
CA GLY A 125 -0.28 30.87 -10.97
C GLY A 125 -1.00 30.47 -9.68
N TRP A 126 -1.62 31.42 -8.97
CA TRP A 126 -2.44 31.10 -7.80
C TRP A 126 -3.64 30.20 -8.14
N ILE A 127 -4.40 30.54 -9.18
CA ILE A 127 -5.56 29.75 -9.63
C ILE A 127 -5.11 28.32 -9.97
N SER A 128 -3.99 28.19 -10.63
CA SER A 128 -3.43 26.91 -11.04
C SER A 128 -2.90 26.09 -9.88
N SER A 129 -2.30 26.74 -8.90
CA SER A 129 -1.86 26.11 -7.66
C SER A 129 -3.04 25.52 -6.88
N PHE A 130 -4.18 26.23 -6.82
CA PHE A 130 -5.42 25.67 -6.25
C PHE A 130 -5.91 24.44 -7.01
N ALA A 131 -5.89 24.48 -8.34
CA ALA A 131 -6.27 23.33 -9.15
C ALA A 131 -5.34 22.12 -8.92
N MET A 132 -4.02 22.36 -8.84
CA MET A 132 -3.03 21.32 -8.52
C MET A 132 -3.18 20.78 -7.10
N MET A 133 -3.50 21.62 -6.13
CA MET A 133 -3.79 21.18 -4.77
C MET A 133 -5.02 20.26 -4.73
N PHE A 134 -6.06 20.64 -5.46
CA PHE A 134 -7.27 19.81 -5.60
C PHE A 134 -6.97 18.48 -6.29
N PHE A 135 -6.13 18.49 -7.32
CA PHE A 135 -5.63 17.28 -7.96
C PHE A 135 -4.96 16.35 -6.95
N LEU A 136 -4.07 16.87 -6.11
CA LEU A 136 -3.37 16.06 -5.09
C LEU A 136 -4.35 15.45 -4.07
N VAL A 137 -5.25 16.27 -3.52
CA VAL A 137 -6.23 15.81 -2.53
C VAL A 137 -7.15 14.74 -3.14
N LEU A 138 -7.67 14.97 -4.34
CA LEU A 138 -8.56 14.04 -5.03
C LEU A 138 -7.82 12.74 -5.40
N SER A 139 -6.57 12.84 -5.85
CA SER A 139 -5.74 11.68 -6.16
C SER A 139 -5.48 10.82 -4.93
N LEU A 140 -5.09 11.42 -3.81
CA LEU A 140 -4.86 10.68 -2.57
C LEU A 140 -6.15 10.04 -2.05
N PHE A 141 -7.27 10.74 -2.12
CA PHE A 141 -8.57 10.21 -1.72
C PHE A 141 -8.97 9.00 -2.57
N LEU A 142 -8.84 9.08 -3.89
CA LEU A 142 -9.19 7.98 -4.78
C LEU A 142 -8.23 6.80 -4.64
N LEU A 143 -6.92 7.04 -4.50
CA LEU A 143 -5.94 5.98 -4.29
C LEU A 143 -6.20 5.21 -2.99
N GLN A 144 -6.64 5.89 -1.92
CA GLN A 144 -7.01 5.24 -0.67
C GLN A 144 -8.33 4.48 -0.76
N SER A 145 -9.25 4.93 -1.63
CA SER A 145 -10.58 4.31 -1.80
C SER A 145 -10.56 3.04 -2.65
N VAL A 146 -9.51 2.81 -3.44
CA VAL A 146 -9.39 1.63 -4.30
C VAL A 146 -8.63 0.52 -3.58
N PRO A 147 -9.29 -0.58 -3.14
CA PRO A 147 -8.67 -1.62 -2.32
C PRO A 147 -7.57 -2.41 -3.04
N LEU A 148 -7.50 -2.32 -4.36
CA LEU A 148 -6.49 -2.99 -5.20
C LEU A 148 -5.18 -2.20 -5.30
N VAL A 149 -5.16 -0.95 -4.84
CA VAL A 149 -3.97 -0.10 -4.92
C VAL A 149 -3.10 -0.31 -3.69
N HIS A 150 -2.06 -1.10 -3.85
CA HIS A 150 -1.01 -1.21 -2.84
C HIS A 150 0.08 -0.19 -3.15
N VAL A 151 0.21 0.85 -2.30
CA VAL A 151 1.25 1.88 -2.49
C VAL A 151 2.60 1.33 -2.03
N ASN A 152 3.32 0.74 -2.99
CA ASN A 152 4.72 0.36 -2.85
C ASN A 152 5.62 1.37 -3.59
N PHE A 153 6.92 1.08 -3.69
CA PHE A 153 7.86 1.93 -4.40
C PHE A 153 7.45 2.22 -5.85
N GLY A 154 6.92 1.23 -6.58
CA GLY A 154 6.39 1.41 -7.94
C GLY A 154 5.19 2.36 -7.96
N GLY A 155 4.26 2.22 -7.03
CA GLY A 155 3.11 3.12 -6.89
C GLY A 155 3.52 4.57 -6.64
N ILE A 156 4.54 4.79 -5.82
CA ILE A 156 5.08 6.13 -5.55
C ILE A 156 5.70 6.74 -6.82
N LEU A 157 6.46 5.97 -7.61
CA LEU A 157 6.98 6.43 -8.90
C LEU A 157 5.84 6.76 -9.88
N GLY A 158 4.78 5.95 -9.92
CA GLY A 158 3.58 6.23 -10.69
C GLY A 158 2.90 7.54 -10.30
N PHE A 159 2.83 7.81 -8.99
CA PHE A 159 2.32 9.08 -8.47
C PHE A 159 3.14 10.27 -8.96
N VAL A 160 4.47 10.20 -8.85
CA VAL A 160 5.37 11.27 -9.32
C VAL A 160 5.19 11.52 -10.82
N LEU A 161 5.18 10.45 -11.62
CA LEU A 161 4.99 10.58 -13.07
C LEU A 161 3.66 11.25 -13.43
N ALA A 162 2.56 10.78 -12.84
CA ALA A 162 1.24 11.32 -13.10
C ALA A 162 1.10 12.78 -12.64
N PHE A 163 1.72 13.13 -11.49
CA PHE A 163 1.79 14.50 -11.00
C PHE A 163 2.54 15.43 -11.97
N VAL A 164 3.69 14.99 -12.48
CA VAL A 164 4.48 15.77 -13.45
C VAL A 164 3.69 15.98 -14.76
N VAL A 165 3.01 14.96 -15.26
CA VAL A 165 2.18 15.08 -16.47
C VAL A 165 0.99 16.01 -16.22
N ALA A 166 0.34 15.92 -15.06
CA ALA A 166 -0.73 16.85 -14.69
C ALA A 166 -0.21 18.31 -14.60
N ALA A 167 0.96 18.51 -14.04
CA ALA A 167 1.61 19.81 -14.00
C ALA A 167 1.91 20.34 -15.40
N ASP A 168 2.49 19.53 -16.30
CA ASP A 168 2.78 19.92 -17.68
C ASP A 168 1.52 20.36 -18.44
N THR A 169 0.41 19.64 -18.30
CA THR A 169 -0.86 20.01 -18.95
C THR A 169 -1.39 21.36 -18.46
N ILE A 170 -1.31 21.61 -17.15
CA ILE A 170 -1.71 22.88 -16.55
C ILE A 170 -0.75 24.01 -16.98
N PHE A 171 0.57 23.77 -16.97
CA PHE A 171 1.55 24.74 -17.47
C PHE A 171 1.29 25.16 -18.90
N ALA A 172 1.07 24.19 -19.79
CA ALA A 172 0.80 24.47 -21.20
C ALA A 172 -0.44 25.36 -21.39
N MET A 173 -1.49 25.08 -20.59
CA MET A 173 -2.73 25.87 -20.65
C MET A 173 -2.52 27.29 -20.14
N ILE A 174 -1.81 27.47 -19.02
CA ILE A 174 -1.58 28.80 -18.45
C ILE A 174 -0.65 29.63 -19.33
N ASP A 175 0.37 29.01 -19.91
CA ASP A 175 1.29 29.70 -20.81
C ASP A 175 0.57 30.27 -22.03
N LYS A 176 -0.34 29.49 -22.62
CA LYS A 176 -1.24 29.96 -23.69
C LYS A 176 -2.21 31.05 -23.20
N ALA A 177 -2.81 30.88 -22.01
CA ALA A 177 -3.69 31.88 -21.45
C ALA A 177 -2.96 33.21 -21.20
N LYS A 178 -1.71 33.16 -20.73
CA LYS A 178 -0.88 34.35 -20.55
C LYS A 178 -0.60 35.05 -21.87
N THR A 179 -0.31 34.33 -22.93
CA THR A 179 -0.08 34.87 -24.29
C THR A 179 -1.32 35.62 -24.77
N HIS A 180 -2.51 35.03 -24.65
CA HIS A 180 -3.76 35.71 -25.06
C HIS A 180 -4.07 36.91 -24.17
N TYR A 181 -3.81 36.84 -22.88
CA TYR A 181 -4.03 37.95 -21.95
C TYR A 181 -3.12 39.15 -22.28
N GLN A 182 -1.88 38.91 -22.68
CA GLN A 182 -0.96 39.96 -23.13
C GLN A 182 -1.40 40.66 -24.45
N SER A 183 -2.31 40.05 -25.21
CA SER A 183 -2.91 40.58 -26.41
C SER A 183 -4.21 41.34 -26.13
N ASP A 184 -4.38 41.95 -24.94
CA ASP A 184 -5.53 42.73 -24.49
C ASP A 184 -6.87 41.97 -24.45
N VAL A 185 -6.83 40.65 -24.42
CA VAL A 185 -8.02 39.79 -24.24
C VAL A 185 -8.37 39.65 -22.77
N LYS A 186 -9.66 39.80 -22.42
CA LYS A 186 -10.12 39.59 -21.03
C LYS A 186 -9.68 38.23 -20.49
N LEU A 187 -9.25 38.19 -19.22
CA LEU A 187 -8.68 37.03 -18.57
C LEU A 187 -9.50 35.72 -18.75
N PHE A 188 -10.83 35.83 -18.60
CA PHE A 188 -11.73 34.67 -18.79
C PHE A 188 -11.71 34.12 -20.22
N ILE A 189 -11.72 35.02 -21.22
CA ILE A 189 -11.70 34.65 -22.62
C ILE A 189 -10.35 34.03 -22.96
N SER A 190 -9.26 34.61 -22.46
CA SER A 190 -7.89 34.07 -22.64
C SER A 190 -7.76 32.64 -22.14
N PHE A 191 -8.29 32.33 -20.97
CA PHE A 191 -8.30 30.94 -20.46
C PHE A 191 -9.19 30.01 -21.31
N LYS A 192 -10.36 30.48 -21.74
CA LYS A 192 -11.25 29.69 -22.59
C LYS A 192 -10.61 29.35 -23.94
N MET A 193 -9.90 30.29 -24.53
CA MET A 193 -9.15 30.09 -25.78
C MET A 193 -7.99 29.13 -25.54
N ALA A 194 -7.19 29.36 -24.52
CA ALA A 194 -6.08 28.50 -24.14
C ALA A 194 -6.52 27.04 -23.89
N GLN A 195 -7.63 26.85 -23.16
CA GLN A 195 -8.17 25.52 -22.91
C GLN A 195 -8.56 24.82 -24.22
N LYS A 196 -9.18 25.54 -25.16
CA LYS A 196 -9.54 24.98 -26.49
C LYS A 196 -8.30 24.59 -27.30
N GLU A 197 -7.26 25.42 -27.28
CA GLU A 197 -6.00 25.15 -27.99
C GLU A 197 -5.21 23.99 -27.40
N THR A 198 -5.21 23.85 -26.07
CA THR A 198 -4.45 22.80 -25.38
C THR A 198 -5.25 21.52 -25.14
N LEU A 199 -6.56 21.51 -25.45
CA LEU A 199 -7.47 20.38 -25.21
C LEU A 199 -6.95 19.08 -25.84
N PHE A 200 -6.55 19.13 -27.10
CA PHE A 200 -6.07 17.95 -27.82
C PHE A 200 -4.78 17.40 -27.20
N ARG A 201 -3.81 18.28 -26.86
CA ARG A 201 -2.58 17.90 -26.16
C ARG A 201 -2.89 17.26 -24.81
N THR A 202 -3.76 17.88 -24.02
CA THR A 202 -4.17 17.39 -22.68
C THR A 202 -4.84 16.02 -22.78
N LEU A 203 -5.74 15.82 -23.76
CA LEU A 203 -6.39 14.53 -23.96
C LEU A 203 -5.39 13.45 -24.36
N ILE A 204 -4.53 13.71 -25.33
CA ILE A 204 -3.51 12.74 -25.77
C ILE A 204 -2.60 12.35 -24.62
N SER A 205 -2.06 13.32 -23.88
CA SER A 205 -1.17 13.04 -22.74
C SER A 205 -1.84 12.15 -21.70
N ASN A 206 -3.11 12.43 -21.35
CA ASN A 206 -3.84 11.62 -20.37
C ASN A 206 -4.24 10.25 -20.94
N VAL A 207 -4.58 10.12 -22.22
CA VAL A 207 -4.88 8.83 -22.86
C VAL A 207 -3.63 7.95 -22.91
N ILE A 208 -2.48 8.49 -23.28
CA ILE A 208 -1.21 7.75 -23.29
C ILE A 208 -0.89 7.26 -21.87
N LEU A 209 -1.02 8.13 -20.86
CA LEU A 209 -0.78 7.79 -19.47
C LEU A 209 -1.75 6.69 -18.99
N LEU A 210 -3.03 6.79 -19.36
CA LEU A 210 -4.06 5.81 -19.04
C LEU A 210 -3.75 4.44 -19.66
N LEU A 211 -3.38 4.41 -20.95
CA LEU A 211 -3.03 3.17 -21.65
C LEU A 211 -1.76 2.54 -21.04
N ALA A 212 -0.74 3.33 -20.74
CA ALA A 212 0.46 2.85 -20.09
C ALA A 212 0.16 2.26 -18.70
N GLY A 213 -0.64 2.97 -17.89
CA GLY A 213 -1.11 2.46 -16.60
C GLY A 213 -1.90 1.16 -16.74
N PHE A 214 -2.84 1.11 -17.70
CA PHE A 214 -3.65 -0.07 -17.97
C PHE A 214 -2.80 -1.30 -18.34
N ILE A 215 -1.80 -1.15 -19.19
CA ILE A 215 -0.89 -2.25 -19.56
C ILE A 215 -0.10 -2.72 -18.33
N CYS A 216 0.44 -1.79 -17.53
CA CYS A 216 1.22 -2.12 -16.34
C CYS A 216 0.41 -2.83 -15.24
N MET A 217 -0.91 -2.62 -15.17
CA MET A 217 -1.79 -3.30 -14.20
C MET A 217 -1.81 -4.82 -14.35
N PHE A 218 -1.58 -5.34 -15.55
CA PHE A 218 -1.59 -6.79 -15.83
C PHE A 218 -0.21 -7.45 -15.71
N MET A 219 0.82 -6.68 -15.35
CA MET A 219 2.16 -7.25 -15.16
C MET A 219 2.21 -8.05 -13.84
N PRO A 220 2.90 -9.23 -13.83
CA PRO A 220 2.96 -10.08 -12.65
C PRO A 220 3.80 -9.50 -11.51
N GLN A 221 4.68 -8.55 -11.80
CA GLN A 221 5.53 -7.91 -10.79
C GLN A 221 4.73 -6.90 -9.97
N MET A 222 4.63 -7.11 -8.66
CA MET A 222 3.88 -6.23 -7.73
C MET A 222 4.24 -4.74 -7.85
N ALA A 223 5.52 -4.41 -8.07
CA ALA A 223 5.96 -3.02 -8.21
C ALA A 223 5.40 -2.37 -9.47
N VAL A 224 5.43 -3.08 -10.61
CA VAL A 224 4.91 -2.60 -11.90
C VAL A 224 3.38 -2.55 -11.89
N GLN A 225 2.74 -3.53 -11.28
CA GLN A 225 1.29 -3.55 -11.11
C GLN A 225 0.80 -2.36 -10.28
N SER A 226 1.45 -2.08 -9.15
CA SER A 226 1.13 -0.92 -8.31
C SER A 226 1.36 0.41 -9.04
N PHE A 227 2.47 0.53 -9.79
CA PHE A 227 2.70 1.67 -10.69
C PHE A 227 1.54 1.83 -11.67
N GLY A 228 1.10 0.74 -12.32
CA GLY A 228 0.00 0.74 -13.27
C GLY A 228 -1.31 1.24 -12.67
N TRP A 229 -1.70 0.72 -11.50
CA TRP A 229 -2.91 1.14 -10.81
C TRP A 229 -2.89 2.63 -10.46
N VAL A 230 -1.80 3.12 -9.90
CA VAL A 230 -1.67 4.53 -9.51
C VAL A 230 -1.73 5.43 -10.74
N VAL A 231 -0.97 5.14 -11.79
CA VAL A 231 -0.95 5.92 -13.03
C VAL A 231 -2.32 5.92 -13.70
N PHE A 232 -3.01 4.77 -13.74
CA PHE A 232 -4.35 4.65 -14.32
C PHE A 232 -5.36 5.54 -13.59
N VAL A 233 -5.45 5.44 -12.27
CA VAL A 233 -6.38 6.27 -11.47
C VAL A 233 -6.05 7.75 -11.61
N MET A 234 -4.78 8.12 -11.49
CA MET A 234 -4.36 9.52 -11.54
C MET A 234 -4.53 10.14 -12.93
N SER A 235 -4.49 9.36 -14.01
CA SER A 235 -4.75 9.89 -15.36
C SER A 235 -6.18 10.41 -15.50
N PHE A 236 -7.16 9.74 -14.91
CA PHE A 236 -8.55 10.25 -14.85
C PHE A 236 -8.64 11.53 -14.02
N VAL A 237 -7.98 11.57 -12.87
CA VAL A 237 -7.97 12.78 -12.01
C VAL A 237 -7.29 13.94 -12.73
N SER A 238 -6.20 13.70 -13.43
CA SER A 238 -5.49 14.70 -14.24
C SER A 238 -6.38 15.28 -15.35
N ALA A 239 -7.05 14.40 -16.10
CA ALA A 239 -7.97 14.83 -17.15
C ALA A 239 -9.15 15.64 -16.55
N PHE A 240 -9.74 15.18 -15.45
CA PHE A 240 -10.81 15.88 -14.77
C PHE A 240 -10.36 17.26 -14.24
N THR A 241 -9.19 17.33 -13.64
CA THR A 241 -8.64 18.59 -13.08
C THR A 241 -8.37 19.60 -14.19
N SER A 242 -7.71 19.21 -15.27
CA SER A 242 -7.34 20.12 -16.33
C SER A 242 -8.54 20.58 -17.17
N LEU A 243 -9.54 19.72 -17.40
CA LEU A 243 -10.68 20.05 -18.26
C LEU A 243 -11.85 20.66 -17.51
N VAL A 244 -12.12 20.23 -16.29
CA VAL A 244 -13.29 20.63 -15.51
C VAL A 244 -12.95 21.58 -14.39
N LEU A 245 -12.04 21.20 -13.47
CA LEU A 245 -11.74 21.99 -12.29
C LEU A 245 -11.11 23.33 -12.63
N MET A 246 -10.16 23.36 -13.56
CA MET A 246 -9.57 24.63 -14.01
C MET A 246 -10.61 25.61 -14.53
N LYS A 247 -11.56 25.16 -15.35
CA LYS A 247 -12.64 25.99 -15.84
C LYS A 247 -13.53 26.53 -14.73
N LEU A 248 -13.81 25.71 -13.73
CA LEU A 248 -14.63 26.06 -12.58
C LEU A 248 -13.94 27.09 -11.69
N PHE A 249 -12.66 26.90 -11.37
CA PHE A 249 -11.88 27.86 -10.56
C PHE A 249 -11.73 29.22 -11.24
N ILE A 250 -11.49 29.23 -12.57
CA ILE A 250 -11.42 30.48 -13.32
C ILE A 250 -12.77 31.23 -13.26
N LYS A 251 -13.89 30.50 -13.38
CA LYS A 251 -15.22 31.09 -13.31
C LYS A 251 -15.55 31.63 -11.90
N MET A 252 -15.04 30.98 -10.85
CA MET A 252 -15.23 31.44 -9.47
C MET A 252 -14.34 32.63 -9.11
N TYR A 253 -13.12 32.67 -9.60
CA TYR A 253 -12.16 33.73 -9.26
C TYR A 253 -12.47 35.08 -9.92
N LEU A 254 -13.03 35.06 -11.11
CA LEU A 254 -13.31 36.27 -11.91
C LEU A 254 -14.37 37.21 -11.35
N PRO A 255 -15.49 36.74 -10.73
CA PRO A 255 -16.47 37.67 -10.14
C PRO A 255 -15.97 38.37 -8.89
N LEU A 256 -14.84 37.94 -8.31
CA LEU A 256 -14.24 38.54 -7.12
C LEU A 256 -13.28 39.72 -7.46
N ASN A 257 -12.93 39.89 -8.72
CA ASN A 257 -11.94 40.88 -9.19
C ASN A 257 -12.46 41.86 -10.28
N ASN A 258 -13.79 41.96 -10.46
CA ASN A 258 -14.43 42.96 -11.31
C ASN A 258 -14.97 44.13 -10.50
#